data_a269c30dc76b0def2558e7e0b5598fc8
#
_entry.id   a269c30dc76b0def2558e7e0b5598fc8
#
_cell.length_a   1.000
_cell.length_b   1.000
_cell.length_c   1.000
_cell.angle_alpha   90.00
_cell.angle_beta   90.00
_cell.angle_gamma   90.00
#
_symmetry.space_group_name_H-M   'P 1'
#
loop_
_entity.id
_entity.type
_entity.pdbx_description
1 polymer ?
#
loop_
_entity_poly.entity_id
_entity_poly.type
_entity_poly.pdbx_seq_one_letter_code
_entity_poly.pdbx_strand_id
1 'polypeptide(L)'
;MSTAWSRRAVLATAGAAVLAGCGVARARRTAGPPRDNRPYPTAPSTTTTTTAPAGPARYVANGSRSGSGVALTFHGSGDVGLTQSLLNAAHQMSAPITVFGVGTWMEANPGLAQQILSGGHTLGNHTYTHPDLGSLDAGAVAEEIQKCAAVLEHLEGDNGRWFRPSGIVVPTTLILDQAGLAGYPVSVGYDVDPLDYQDPGSSAIVARVTQGLRPGSIVSLHTGHTGTVEAFPALVQLIRGRNLEPVLIGDLVGV
;
A
#
# COMPACT_ATOMS: atom_id res chain seq x y z
N MET A 1 -59.26 -14.55 31.05
CA MET A 1 -59.58 -15.83 30.45
C MET A 1 -58.25 -16.31 29.87
N SER A 2 -57.34 -16.96 30.61
CA SER A 2 -57.26 -18.34 31.09
C SER A 2 -57.38 -19.37 29.98
N THR A 3 -56.30 -20.04 29.70
CA THR A 3 -55.97 -21.48 29.76
C THR A 3 -54.77 -21.72 28.87
N ALA A 4 -53.67 -22.20 29.34
CA ALA A 4 -53.23 -23.42 30.06
C ALA A 4 -52.55 -24.42 29.12
N TRP A 5 -51.27 -24.62 29.37
CA TRP A 5 -50.42 -25.79 29.45
C TRP A 5 -50.80 -27.10 28.74
N SER A 6 -49.84 -27.70 28.01
CA SER A 6 -49.64 -29.16 28.11
C SER A 6 -48.16 -29.54 27.92
N ARG A 7 -47.59 -30.18 28.96
CA ARG A 7 -46.35 -30.96 28.98
C ARG A 7 -46.66 -32.41 28.53
N ARG A 8 -45.80 -33.04 27.75
CA ARG A 8 -45.59 -34.50 27.68
C ARG A 8 -44.13 -34.69 27.27
N ALA A 9 -43.32 -35.18 28.14
CA ALA A 9 -43.06 -36.50 28.70
C ALA A 9 -42.08 -37.32 27.84
N VAL A 10 -40.91 -37.39 28.36
CA VAL A 10 -39.79 -38.34 28.40
C VAL A 10 -40.10 -39.76 27.88
N LEU A 11 -39.21 -40.29 27.07
CA LEU A 11 -38.90 -41.72 27.00
C LEU A 11 -37.39 -41.89 26.79
N ALA A 12 -36.74 -42.44 27.81
CA ALA A 12 -35.39 -42.94 27.83
C ALA A 12 -35.38 -44.35 27.23
N THR A 13 -34.48 -44.62 26.32
CA THR A 13 -34.09 -45.99 25.96
C THR A 13 -32.58 -46.13 26.12
N ALA A 14 -32.19 -46.97 27.04
CA ALA A 14 -30.85 -47.46 27.26
C ALA A 14 -30.51 -48.49 26.15
N GLY A 15 -29.30 -48.42 25.60
CA GLY A 15 -28.80 -49.38 24.60
C GLY A 15 -27.27 -49.44 24.62
N ALA A 16 -26.77 -50.47 25.24
CA ALA A 16 -25.55 -51.25 25.12
C ALA A 16 -24.25 -50.58 24.62
N ALA A 17 -23.26 -50.61 25.49
CA ALA A 17 -21.85 -50.35 25.20
C ALA A 17 -21.24 -51.50 24.37
N VAL A 18 -20.62 -51.14 23.25
CA VAL A 18 -19.65 -51.98 22.53
C VAL A 18 -18.27 -51.32 22.67
N LEU A 19 -17.41 -51.97 23.43
CA LEU A 19 -15.99 -51.62 23.53
C LEU A 19 -15.28 -52.06 22.23
N ALA A 20 -15.01 -51.12 21.34
CA ALA A 20 -14.07 -51.31 20.25
C ALA A 20 -12.80 -50.52 20.55
N GLY A 21 -11.67 -51.23 20.70
CA GLY A 21 -10.38 -50.67 21.01
C GLY A 21 -9.91 -49.75 19.87
N CYS A 22 -9.74 -48.47 20.16
CA CYS A 22 -9.08 -47.54 19.26
C CYS A 22 -7.57 -47.56 19.49
N GLY A 23 -6.87 -48.20 18.56
CA GLY A 23 -5.44 -48.01 18.42
C GLY A 23 -5.16 -46.54 18.10
N VAL A 24 -4.40 -45.87 18.95
CA VAL A 24 -3.96 -44.51 18.78
C VAL A 24 -2.95 -44.50 17.60
N ALA A 25 -3.41 -44.17 16.41
CA ALA A 25 -2.54 -43.90 15.29
C ALA A 25 -1.76 -42.60 15.61
N ARG A 26 -0.50 -42.78 16.01
CA ARG A 26 0.46 -41.71 16.23
C ARG A 26 0.72 -41.04 14.87
N ALA A 27 0.12 -39.88 14.61
CA ALA A 27 0.41 -39.08 13.44
C ALA A 27 1.92 -38.80 13.39
N ARG A 28 2.61 -39.38 12.40
CA ARG A 28 3.98 -39.02 12.08
C ARG A 28 3.97 -37.56 11.65
N ARG A 29 4.58 -36.68 12.45
CA ARG A 29 4.95 -35.35 11.99
C ARG A 29 5.90 -35.55 10.83
N THR A 30 5.46 -35.26 9.62
CA THR A 30 6.35 -35.09 8.49
C THR A 30 7.24 -33.88 8.80
N ALA A 31 8.53 -34.14 8.95
CA ALA A 31 9.52 -33.08 9.04
C ALA A 31 9.39 -32.23 7.77
N GLY A 32 9.19 -30.93 7.93
CA GLY A 32 9.26 -29.98 6.83
C GLY A 32 10.65 -30.04 6.17
N PRO A 33 10.78 -29.59 4.92
CA PRO A 33 12.05 -29.59 4.23
C PRO A 33 13.11 -28.88 5.08
N PRO A 34 14.37 -29.37 5.07
CA PRO A 34 15.45 -28.77 5.83
C PRO A 34 15.59 -27.30 5.43
N ARG A 35 15.66 -26.38 6.42
CA ARG A 35 15.98 -24.99 6.17
C ARG A 35 17.38 -24.93 5.56
N ASP A 36 17.48 -24.44 4.35
CA ASP A 36 18.74 -24.19 3.68
C ASP A 36 19.43 -23.01 4.38
N ASN A 37 20.39 -23.31 5.24
CA ASN A 37 21.19 -22.33 5.98
C ASN A 37 22.40 -21.85 5.15
N ARG A 38 22.38 -21.98 3.84
CA ARG A 38 23.41 -21.36 3.03
C ARG A 38 23.33 -19.86 3.12
N PRO A 39 24.44 -19.14 3.39
CA PRO A 39 24.47 -17.70 3.25
C PRO A 39 24.12 -17.39 1.79
N TYR A 40 23.16 -16.49 1.59
CA TYR A 40 22.82 -15.98 0.26
C TYR A 40 24.11 -15.55 -0.43
N PRO A 41 24.33 -15.93 -1.71
CA PRO A 41 25.45 -15.40 -2.45
C PRO A 41 25.31 -13.87 -2.46
N THR A 42 26.30 -13.19 -1.91
CA THR A 42 26.46 -11.75 -2.08
C THR A 42 26.51 -11.49 -3.57
N ALA A 43 25.44 -10.88 -4.11
CA ALA A 43 25.46 -10.38 -5.46
C ALA A 43 26.65 -9.42 -5.62
N PRO A 44 27.36 -9.43 -6.76
CA PRO A 44 28.41 -8.47 -6.99
C PRO A 44 27.81 -7.08 -6.84
N SER A 45 28.35 -6.28 -5.93
CA SER A 45 28.00 -4.86 -5.78
C SER A 45 28.38 -4.16 -7.08
N THR A 46 27.48 -4.14 -8.04
CA THR A 46 27.50 -3.16 -9.11
C THR A 46 27.09 -1.86 -8.44
N THR A 47 28.07 -1.08 -8.03
CA THR A 47 27.88 0.30 -7.60
C THR A 47 27.35 1.06 -8.83
N THR A 48 26.06 1.04 -9.03
CA THR A 48 25.40 1.98 -9.90
C THR A 48 25.50 3.31 -9.14
N THR A 49 26.49 4.12 -9.51
CA THR A 49 26.61 5.49 -9.02
C THR A 49 25.39 6.22 -9.55
N THR A 50 24.29 6.17 -8.82
CA THR A 50 23.18 7.09 -9.05
C THR A 50 23.71 8.46 -8.71
N THR A 51 24.08 9.24 -9.74
CA THR A 51 24.46 10.64 -9.56
C THR A 51 23.26 11.32 -8.92
N ALA A 52 23.42 11.74 -7.66
CA ALA A 52 22.39 12.50 -6.96
C ALA A 52 21.91 13.66 -7.85
N PRO A 53 20.60 13.96 -7.90
CA PRO A 53 20.12 15.10 -8.67
C PRO A 53 20.89 16.36 -8.24
N ALA A 54 21.27 17.19 -9.21
CA ALA A 54 22.10 18.37 -8.98
C ALA A 54 21.36 19.53 -8.26
N GLY A 55 20.27 19.26 -7.54
CA GLY A 55 19.45 20.27 -6.87
C GLY A 55 18.29 19.67 -6.06
N PRO A 56 17.43 20.53 -5.48
CA PRO A 56 16.26 20.12 -4.70
C PRO A 56 15.27 19.33 -5.57
N ALA A 57 14.53 18.40 -4.94
CA ALA A 57 13.45 17.68 -5.61
C ALA A 57 12.37 18.66 -6.11
N ARG A 58 11.86 18.43 -7.32
CA ARG A 58 10.74 19.21 -7.86
C ARG A 58 9.42 18.72 -7.26
N TYR A 59 8.66 19.61 -6.63
CA TYR A 59 7.32 19.28 -6.14
C TYR A 59 6.30 19.21 -7.26
N VAL A 60 5.47 18.15 -7.27
CA VAL A 60 4.41 17.94 -8.27
C VAL A 60 3.14 17.48 -7.57
N ALA A 61 2.06 18.23 -7.70
CA ALA A 61 0.75 17.89 -7.15
C ALA A 61 -0.24 17.35 -8.20
N ASN A 62 0.06 17.47 -9.48
CA ASN A 62 -0.73 16.92 -10.60
C ASN A 62 0.12 16.81 -11.88
N GLY A 63 -0.30 15.98 -12.79
CA GLY A 63 0.24 15.90 -14.15
C GLY A 63 -0.38 16.89 -15.12
N SER A 64 -0.11 16.71 -16.42
CA SER A 64 -0.67 17.53 -17.49
C SER A 64 -2.20 17.47 -17.55
N ARG A 65 -2.84 18.62 -17.70
CA ARG A 65 -4.29 18.75 -17.87
C ARG A 65 -4.78 18.46 -19.29
N SER A 66 -3.87 18.31 -20.24
CA SER A 66 -4.19 17.97 -21.63
C SER A 66 -4.15 16.47 -21.93
N GLY A 67 -3.70 15.65 -20.99
CA GLY A 67 -3.68 14.18 -21.11
C GLY A 67 -4.97 13.54 -20.63
N SER A 68 -5.01 12.20 -20.65
CA SER A 68 -6.12 11.40 -20.10
C SER A 68 -5.75 10.64 -18.82
N GLY A 69 -4.49 10.67 -18.39
CA GLY A 69 -4.03 9.92 -17.23
C GLY A 69 -4.54 10.47 -15.90
N VAL A 70 -4.78 9.57 -14.95
CA VAL A 70 -5.05 9.84 -13.53
C VAL A 70 -4.25 8.85 -12.70
N ALA A 71 -3.48 9.31 -11.73
CA ALA A 71 -2.76 8.42 -10.83
C ALA A 71 -3.57 8.17 -9.55
N LEU A 72 -3.92 6.91 -9.30
CA LEU A 72 -4.40 6.45 -8.01
C LEU A 72 -3.18 6.12 -7.15
N THR A 73 -2.93 6.93 -6.12
CA THR A 73 -1.76 6.82 -5.27
C THR A 73 -2.14 6.56 -3.83
N PHE A 74 -1.39 5.70 -3.17
CA PHE A 74 -1.72 5.21 -1.83
C PHE A 74 -0.58 5.47 -0.85
N HIS A 75 -0.92 5.88 0.36
CA HIS A 75 -0.02 5.83 1.51
C HIS A 75 -0.01 4.39 2.02
N GLY A 76 1.14 3.73 1.87
CA GLY A 76 1.33 2.30 2.15
C GLY A 76 1.64 2.04 3.61
N SER A 77 0.61 1.75 4.39
CA SER A 77 0.69 1.38 5.80
C SER A 77 -0.58 0.62 6.24
N GLY A 78 -0.64 0.19 7.49
CA GLY A 78 -1.86 -0.39 8.07
C GLY A 78 -2.06 -1.87 7.76
N ASP A 79 -3.31 -2.28 7.64
CA ASP A 79 -3.71 -3.69 7.56
C ASP A 79 -3.27 -4.37 6.26
N VAL A 80 -2.56 -5.49 6.40
CA VAL A 80 -2.02 -6.29 5.29
C VAL A 80 -3.13 -6.96 4.47
N GLY A 81 -4.19 -7.43 5.13
CA GLY A 81 -5.32 -8.09 4.46
C GLY A 81 -6.12 -7.12 3.60
N LEU A 82 -6.31 -5.88 4.07
CA LEU A 82 -6.94 -4.82 3.29
C LEU A 82 -6.07 -4.43 2.10
N THR A 83 -4.75 -4.30 2.30
CA THR A 83 -3.83 -4.03 1.18
C THR A 83 -3.86 -5.15 0.15
N GLN A 84 -3.88 -6.42 0.57
CA GLN A 84 -4.01 -7.56 -0.34
C GLN A 84 -5.34 -7.50 -1.11
N SER A 85 -6.43 -7.13 -0.45
CA SER A 85 -7.75 -6.97 -1.09
C SER A 85 -7.74 -5.84 -2.12
N LEU A 86 -7.06 -4.73 -1.84
CA LEU A 86 -6.84 -3.63 -2.77
C LEU A 86 -6.06 -4.09 -4.01
N LEU A 87 -4.96 -4.83 -3.84
CA LEU A 87 -4.15 -5.36 -4.95
C LEU A 87 -4.96 -6.31 -5.83
N ASN A 88 -5.78 -7.18 -5.22
CA ASN A 88 -6.69 -8.06 -5.95
C ASN A 88 -7.72 -7.25 -6.77
N ALA A 89 -8.29 -6.19 -6.19
CA ALA A 89 -9.22 -5.30 -6.91
C ALA A 89 -8.51 -4.55 -8.05
N ALA A 90 -7.29 -4.06 -7.83
CA ALA A 90 -6.48 -3.40 -8.85
C ALA A 90 -6.18 -4.33 -10.04
N HIS A 91 -5.80 -5.58 -9.75
CA HIS A 91 -5.60 -6.61 -10.77
C HIS A 91 -6.89 -6.90 -11.56
N GLN A 92 -8.02 -7.14 -10.87
CA GLN A 92 -9.32 -7.42 -11.52
C GLN A 92 -9.79 -6.27 -12.41
N MET A 93 -9.52 -5.04 -11.99
CA MET A 93 -9.86 -3.84 -12.74
C MET A 93 -8.81 -3.47 -13.79
N SER A 94 -7.68 -4.18 -13.89
CA SER A 94 -6.53 -3.84 -14.74
C SER A 94 -6.13 -2.36 -14.55
N ALA A 95 -6.07 -1.91 -13.30
CA ALA A 95 -5.77 -0.54 -12.93
C ALA A 95 -4.44 -0.47 -12.17
N PRO A 96 -3.37 0.05 -12.78
CA PRO A 96 -2.10 0.22 -12.09
C PRO A 96 -2.21 1.27 -10.99
N ILE A 97 -1.51 1.05 -9.87
CA ILE A 97 -1.48 1.96 -8.73
C ILE A 97 -0.04 2.28 -8.33
N THR A 98 0.14 3.40 -7.63
CA THR A 98 1.41 3.75 -7.00
C THR A 98 1.23 3.74 -5.49
N VAL A 99 2.11 3.02 -4.78
CA VAL A 99 2.08 2.92 -3.32
C VAL A 99 3.33 3.58 -2.76
N PHE A 100 3.17 4.66 -2.02
CA PHE A 100 4.24 5.28 -1.23
C PHE A 100 4.31 4.55 0.11
N GLY A 101 5.21 3.58 0.21
CA GLY A 101 5.32 2.70 1.37
C GLY A 101 6.09 3.33 2.52
N VAL A 102 5.57 3.20 3.73
CA VAL A 102 6.32 3.49 4.96
C VAL A 102 7.39 2.43 5.15
N GLY A 103 8.65 2.83 5.40
CA GLY A 103 9.79 1.92 5.46
C GLY A 103 9.59 0.76 6.44
N THR A 104 9.22 1.06 7.68
CA THR A 104 8.96 0.05 8.72
C THR A 104 7.84 -0.93 8.34
N TRP A 105 6.82 -0.46 7.62
CA TRP A 105 5.75 -1.32 7.13
C TRP A 105 6.21 -2.23 6.01
N MET A 106 7.03 -1.75 5.08
CA MET A 106 7.60 -2.56 4.01
C MET A 106 8.57 -3.61 4.55
N GLU A 107 9.43 -3.26 5.51
CA GLU A 107 10.34 -4.22 6.19
C GLU A 107 9.58 -5.33 6.92
N ALA A 108 8.47 -4.97 7.59
CA ALA A 108 7.64 -5.95 8.28
C ALA A 108 6.87 -6.86 7.31
N ASN A 109 6.66 -6.43 6.06
CA ASN A 109 5.83 -7.12 5.08
C ASN A 109 6.50 -7.23 3.69
N PRO A 110 7.72 -7.78 3.59
CA PRO A 110 8.48 -7.80 2.33
C PRO A 110 7.76 -8.58 1.22
N GLY A 111 7.03 -9.64 1.57
CA GLY A 111 6.24 -10.40 0.61
C GLY A 111 5.11 -9.59 -0.01
N LEU A 112 4.49 -8.66 0.73
CA LEU A 112 3.47 -7.76 0.20
C LEU A 112 4.08 -6.68 -0.70
N ALA A 113 5.23 -6.13 -0.32
CA ALA A 113 5.98 -5.20 -1.16
C ALA A 113 6.35 -5.85 -2.51
N GLN A 114 6.81 -7.11 -2.51
CA GLN A 114 7.07 -7.87 -3.73
C GLN A 114 5.81 -8.13 -4.57
N GLN A 115 4.65 -8.30 -3.94
CA GLN A 115 3.38 -8.44 -4.67
C GLN A 115 2.96 -7.15 -5.35
N ILE A 116 3.20 -5.98 -4.72
CA ILE A 116 2.97 -4.67 -5.34
C ILE A 116 3.81 -4.58 -6.62
N LEU A 117 5.11 -4.85 -6.55
CA LEU A 117 6.02 -4.77 -7.69
C LEU A 117 5.68 -5.77 -8.80
N SER A 118 5.51 -7.05 -8.44
CA SER A 118 5.21 -8.11 -9.42
C SER A 118 3.81 -7.98 -10.04
N GLY A 119 2.91 -7.26 -9.39
CA GLY A 119 1.58 -6.91 -9.90
C GLY A 119 1.59 -5.79 -10.94
N GLY A 120 2.76 -5.23 -11.29
CA GLY A 120 2.87 -4.10 -12.23
C GLY A 120 2.52 -2.75 -11.61
N HIS A 121 2.60 -2.65 -10.29
CA HIS A 121 2.42 -1.43 -9.53
C HIS A 121 3.78 -0.82 -9.19
N THR A 122 3.79 0.43 -8.73
CA THR A 122 5.03 1.13 -8.33
C THR A 122 5.08 1.30 -6.83
N LEU A 123 6.25 1.05 -6.23
CA LEU A 123 6.57 1.51 -4.88
C LEU A 123 7.26 2.88 -4.92
N GLY A 124 7.10 3.65 -3.85
CA GLY A 124 7.79 4.92 -3.61
C GLY A 124 8.07 5.09 -2.13
N ASN A 125 8.95 6.03 -1.81
CA ASN A 125 9.38 6.36 -0.46
C ASN A 125 8.35 7.25 0.24
N HIS A 126 7.85 6.80 1.41
CA HIS A 126 6.96 7.59 2.28
C HIS A 126 7.54 7.76 3.68
N THR A 127 8.87 7.99 3.76
CA THR A 127 9.65 8.04 5.00
C THR A 127 9.73 6.69 5.72
N TYR A 128 10.62 6.58 6.70
CA TYR A 128 10.86 5.30 7.35
C TYR A 128 9.85 4.99 8.44
N THR A 129 9.56 5.96 9.34
CA THR A 129 8.64 5.78 10.48
C THR A 129 7.35 6.59 10.37
N HIS A 130 7.18 7.36 9.29
CA HIS A 130 6.02 8.20 9.04
C HIS A 130 5.82 9.35 10.06
N PRO A 131 6.85 10.13 10.39
CA PRO A 131 6.70 11.30 11.25
C PRO A 131 6.05 12.48 10.49
N ASP A 132 5.66 13.52 11.21
CA ASP A 132 5.42 14.84 10.62
C ASP A 132 6.76 15.46 10.22
N LEU A 133 7.16 15.33 8.95
CA LEU A 133 8.43 15.87 8.45
C LEU A 133 8.52 17.39 8.61
N GLY A 134 7.40 18.10 8.64
CA GLY A 134 7.37 19.54 8.82
C GLY A 134 7.90 20.00 10.18
N SER A 135 7.91 19.11 11.17
CA SER A 135 8.39 19.38 12.53
C SER A 135 9.86 19.01 12.76
N LEU A 136 10.54 18.38 11.79
CA LEU A 136 11.88 17.83 11.94
C LEU A 136 12.95 18.78 11.40
N ASP A 137 14.16 18.66 11.94
CA ASP A 137 15.36 19.31 11.40
C ASP A 137 15.89 18.57 10.16
N ALA A 138 16.87 19.17 9.48
CA ALA A 138 17.42 18.63 8.23
C ALA A 138 18.05 17.25 8.40
N GLY A 139 18.71 16.98 9.53
CA GLY A 139 19.35 15.69 9.80
C GLY A 139 18.31 14.58 9.97
N ALA A 140 17.27 14.85 10.76
CA ALA A 140 16.18 13.92 11.00
C ALA A 140 15.36 13.66 9.71
N VAL A 141 15.09 14.68 8.89
CA VAL A 141 14.44 14.53 7.58
C VAL A 141 15.29 13.66 6.65
N ALA A 142 16.61 13.92 6.58
CA ALA A 142 17.52 13.11 5.77
C ALA A 142 17.52 11.65 6.22
N GLU A 143 17.57 11.39 7.51
CA GLU A 143 17.58 10.04 8.08
C GLU A 143 16.30 9.26 7.73
N GLU A 144 15.14 9.87 7.85
CA GLU A 144 13.84 9.28 7.50
C GLU A 144 13.76 8.89 6.03
N ILE A 145 14.22 9.78 5.13
CA ILE A 145 14.23 9.52 3.69
C ILE A 145 15.23 8.42 3.34
N GLN A 146 16.47 8.49 3.85
CA GLN A 146 17.55 7.55 3.53
C GLN A 146 17.29 6.14 4.06
N LYS A 147 16.74 6.01 5.28
CA LYS A 147 16.36 4.70 5.83
C LYS A 147 15.28 4.03 4.98
N CYS A 148 14.26 4.77 4.56
CA CYS A 148 13.24 4.23 3.66
C CYS A 148 13.81 3.89 2.27
N ALA A 149 14.72 4.72 1.75
CA ALA A 149 15.43 4.44 0.49
C ALA A 149 16.21 3.12 0.55
N ALA A 150 16.90 2.84 1.66
CA ALA A 150 17.61 1.58 1.87
C ALA A 150 16.67 0.35 1.88
N VAL A 151 15.44 0.49 2.40
CA VAL A 151 14.42 -0.56 2.32
C VAL A 151 14.01 -0.82 0.89
N LEU A 152 13.76 0.23 0.11
CA LEU A 152 13.43 0.12 -1.32
C LEU A 152 14.58 -0.51 -2.11
N GLU A 153 15.82 -0.10 -1.88
CA GLU A 153 16.99 -0.69 -2.51
C GLU A 153 17.08 -2.20 -2.25
N HIS A 154 16.77 -2.65 -1.04
CA HIS A 154 16.71 -4.07 -0.73
C HIS A 154 15.58 -4.81 -1.46
N LEU A 155 14.43 -4.16 -1.69
CA LEU A 155 13.25 -4.76 -2.32
C LEU A 155 13.28 -4.72 -3.85
N GLU A 156 13.77 -3.63 -4.45
CA GLU A 156 13.70 -3.35 -5.89
C GLU A 156 15.06 -3.39 -6.59
N GLY A 157 16.16 -3.29 -5.82
CA GLY A 157 17.53 -3.18 -6.35
C GLY A 157 17.98 -1.72 -6.57
N ASP A 158 17.11 -0.74 -6.33
CA ASP A 158 17.44 0.69 -6.30
C ASP A 158 16.59 1.40 -5.24
N ASN A 159 16.87 2.69 -4.96
CA ASN A 159 16.17 3.47 -3.93
C ASN A 159 14.77 3.95 -4.35
N GLY A 160 14.26 3.47 -5.47
CA GLY A 160 13.02 3.97 -6.08
C GLY A 160 13.18 5.36 -6.69
N ARG A 161 12.17 5.82 -7.43
CA ARG A 161 12.20 7.12 -8.14
C ARG A 161 11.31 8.18 -7.51
N TRP A 162 10.43 7.77 -6.60
CA TRP A 162 9.32 8.58 -6.13
C TRP A 162 9.38 8.76 -4.64
N PHE A 163 9.27 10.01 -4.20
CA PHE A 163 9.19 10.37 -2.78
C PHE A 163 7.91 11.15 -2.52
N ARG A 164 7.25 10.85 -1.42
CA ARG A 164 6.15 11.64 -0.86
C ARG A 164 6.42 11.89 0.61
N PRO A 165 6.47 13.16 1.06
CA PRO A 165 6.68 13.46 2.48
C PRO A 165 5.50 12.97 3.33
N SER A 166 5.78 12.48 4.53
CA SER A 166 4.77 12.16 5.55
C SER A 166 4.37 13.40 6.35
N GLY A 167 3.12 13.44 6.82
CA GLY A 167 2.62 14.46 7.73
C GLY A 167 2.43 15.87 7.15
N ILE A 168 2.86 16.12 5.92
CA ILE A 168 2.77 17.44 5.27
C ILE A 168 2.33 17.31 3.81
N VAL A 169 1.37 18.14 3.40
CA VAL A 169 0.84 18.10 2.02
C VAL A 169 1.79 18.81 1.04
N VAL A 170 2.26 20.00 1.40
CA VAL A 170 3.20 20.79 0.59
C VAL A 170 4.55 20.81 1.30
N PRO A 171 5.58 20.18 0.74
CA PRO A 171 6.90 20.11 1.37
C PRO A 171 7.55 21.49 1.48
N THR A 172 8.33 21.69 2.54
CA THR A 172 9.19 22.86 2.69
C THR A 172 10.41 22.74 1.77
N THR A 173 11.12 23.85 1.55
CA THR A 173 12.40 23.84 0.82
C THR A 173 13.40 22.86 1.45
N LEU A 174 13.48 22.82 2.78
CA LEU A 174 14.32 21.87 3.50
C LEU A 174 14.02 20.41 3.11
N ILE A 175 12.74 20.03 3.07
CA ILE A 175 12.33 18.65 2.68
C ILE A 175 12.70 18.37 1.23
N LEU A 176 12.50 19.34 0.34
CA LEU A 176 12.85 19.19 -1.09
C LEU A 176 14.36 19.06 -1.28
N ASP A 177 15.17 19.82 -0.54
CA ASP A 177 16.63 19.74 -0.56
C ASP A 177 17.08 18.34 -0.09
N GLN A 178 16.57 17.85 1.04
CA GLN A 178 16.95 16.54 1.56
C GLN A 178 16.49 15.40 0.64
N ALA A 179 15.31 15.50 0.02
CA ALA A 179 14.86 14.54 -0.98
C ALA A 179 15.78 14.53 -2.22
N GLY A 180 16.18 15.70 -2.72
CA GLY A 180 17.15 15.81 -3.81
C GLY A 180 18.50 15.21 -3.47
N LEU A 181 19.04 15.48 -2.27
CA LEU A 181 20.28 14.89 -1.78
C LEU A 181 20.20 13.35 -1.63
N ALA A 182 19.04 12.82 -1.31
CA ALA A 182 18.78 11.39 -1.24
C ALA A 182 18.55 10.73 -2.61
N GLY A 183 18.62 11.48 -3.71
CA GLY A 183 18.49 10.95 -5.08
C GLY A 183 17.08 11.02 -5.67
N TYR A 184 16.12 11.65 -5.00
CA TYR A 184 14.76 11.81 -5.52
C TYR A 184 14.60 13.08 -6.34
N PRO A 185 14.41 12.99 -7.67
CA PRO A 185 14.26 14.18 -8.51
C PRO A 185 12.88 14.83 -8.35
N VAL A 186 11.90 14.06 -7.84
CA VAL A 186 10.50 14.50 -7.70
C VAL A 186 9.95 14.15 -6.33
N SER A 187 9.36 15.15 -5.68
CA SER A 187 8.48 14.99 -4.52
C SER A 187 7.03 15.03 -5.00
N VAL A 188 6.31 13.92 -4.80
CA VAL A 188 4.95 13.73 -5.33
C VAL A 188 3.91 14.11 -4.27
N GLY A 189 3.16 15.17 -4.53
CA GLY A 189 1.96 15.52 -3.78
C GLY A 189 0.70 14.94 -4.43
N TYR A 190 -0.42 15.64 -4.26
CA TYR A 190 -1.71 15.29 -4.82
C TYR A 190 -2.59 16.54 -4.94
N ASP A 191 -3.60 16.50 -5.81
CA ASP A 191 -4.62 17.55 -5.98
C ASP A 191 -6.04 17.08 -5.67
N VAL A 192 -6.22 15.78 -5.38
CA VAL A 192 -7.48 15.20 -4.94
C VAL A 192 -7.25 14.37 -3.68
N ASP A 193 -7.83 14.81 -2.56
CA ASP A 193 -7.80 14.11 -1.28
C ASP A 193 -9.23 13.85 -0.79
N PRO A 194 -9.71 12.60 -0.86
CA PRO A 194 -11.03 12.24 -0.36
C PRO A 194 -11.09 12.08 1.15
N LEU A 195 -9.98 12.26 1.89
CA LEU A 195 -9.89 12.08 3.33
C LEU A 195 -10.37 10.67 3.77
N ASP A 196 -9.96 9.66 3.03
CA ASP A 196 -10.36 8.27 3.23
C ASP A 196 -9.86 7.70 4.55
N TYR A 197 -8.73 8.21 5.06
CA TYR A 197 -8.15 7.89 6.38
C TYR A 197 -9.05 8.26 7.57
N GLN A 198 -10.09 9.06 7.34
CA GLN A 198 -11.12 9.39 8.34
C GLN A 198 -12.28 8.38 8.37
N ASP A 199 -12.20 7.31 7.57
CA ASP A 199 -13.22 6.27 7.43
C ASP A 199 -14.64 6.80 7.13
N PRO A 200 -14.80 7.72 6.14
CA PRO A 200 -16.10 8.32 5.83
C PRO A 200 -17.06 7.37 5.11
N GLY A 201 -16.60 6.15 4.80
CA GLY A 201 -17.28 5.16 3.97
C GLY A 201 -17.07 5.35 2.47
N SER A 202 -17.21 4.24 1.73
CA SER A 202 -16.87 4.18 0.29
C SER A 202 -17.63 5.19 -0.57
N SER A 203 -18.93 5.39 -0.31
CA SER A 203 -19.74 6.36 -1.06
C SER A 203 -19.26 7.80 -0.91
N ALA A 204 -18.82 8.21 0.29
CA ALA A 204 -18.28 9.55 0.52
C ALA A 204 -16.92 9.73 -0.17
N ILE A 205 -16.06 8.71 -0.16
CA ILE A 205 -14.78 8.69 -0.88
C ILE A 205 -15.02 8.94 -2.37
N VAL A 206 -15.90 8.14 -2.99
CA VAL A 206 -16.25 8.27 -4.41
C VAL A 206 -16.80 9.67 -4.72
N ALA A 207 -17.70 10.20 -3.89
CA ALA A 207 -18.28 11.53 -4.09
C ALA A 207 -17.22 12.64 -4.05
N ARG A 208 -16.30 12.60 -3.08
CA ARG A 208 -15.21 13.59 -2.95
C ARG A 208 -14.23 13.50 -4.13
N VAL A 209 -13.84 12.30 -4.55
CA VAL A 209 -13.01 12.13 -5.75
C VAL A 209 -13.75 12.66 -6.99
N THR A 210 -15.05 12.39 -7.13
CA THR A 210 -15.87 12.87 -8.24
C THR A 210 -15.80 14.39 -8.39
N GLN A 211 -15.78 15.12 -7.29
CA GLN A 211 -15.75 16.60 -7.29
C GLN A 211 -14.39 17.16 -7.75
N GLY A 212 -13.28 16.50 -7.36
CA GLY A 212 -11.92 16.97 -7.64
C GLY A 212 -11.32 16.45 -8.94
N LEU A 213 -11.82 15.32 -9.46
CA LEU A 213 -11.19 14.56 -10.55
C LEU A 213 -11.16 15.34 -11.87
N ARG A 214 -9.96 15.46 -12.44
CA ARG A 214 -9.64 16.09 -13.73
C ARG A 214 -8.58 15.29 -14.46
N PRO A 215 -8.36 15.51 -15.77
CA PRO A 215 -7.16 15.01 -16.44
C PRO A 215 -5.90 15.38 -15.66
N GLY A 216 -4.98 14.45 -15.51
CA GLY A 216 -3.74 14.69 -14.77
C GLY A 216 -3.87 14.69 -13.25
N SER A 217 -5.01 14.36 -12.66
CA SER A 217 -5.15 14.32 -11.20
C SER A 217 -4.30 13.23 -10.58
N ILE A 218 -3.72 13.56 -9.43
CA ILE A 218 -3.09 12.62 -8.49
C ILE A 218 -4.03 12.50 -7.29
N VAL A 219 -4.61 11.31 -7.10
CA VAL A 219 -5.54 11.03 -6.01
C VAL A 219 -4.77 10.43 -4.84
N SER A 220 -4.93 11.01 -3.65
CA SER A 220 -4.34 10.51 -2.40
C SER A 220 -5.31 9.57 -1.70
N LEU A 221 -4.87 8.34 -1.42
CA LEU A 221 -5.63 7.27 -0.76
C LEU A 221 -4.73 6.53 0.25
N HIS A 222 -5.29 5.64 1.06
CA HIS A 222 -4.57 4.85 2.06
C HIS A 222 -4.90 3.35 1.92
N THR A 223 -3.90 2.47 2.07
CA THR A 223 -4.08 1.01 1.83
C THR A 223 -4.84 0.30 2.96
N GLY A 224 -4.74 0.78 4.18
CA GLY A 224 -5.21 0.12 5.41
C GLY A 224 -6.68 0.42 5.79
N HIS A 225 -7.50 0.98 4.88
CA HIS A 225 -8.87 1.42 5.18
C HIS A 225 -9.91 0.65 4.37
N THR A 226 -10.89 0.05 5.05
CA THR A 226 -11.96 -0.76 4.42
C THR A 226 -12.74 0.06 3.39
N GLY A 227 -13.11 1.31 3.71
CA GLY A 227 -13.85 2.19 2.81
C GLY A 227 -13.10 2.48 1.51
N THR A 228 -11.76 2.54 1.55
CA THR A 228 -10.91 2.72 0.37
C THR A 228 -10.94 1.50 -0.54
N VAL A 229 -10.79 0.30 0.04
CA VAL A 229 -10.87 -0.97 -0.71
C VAL A 229 -12.24 -1.12 -1.39
N GLU A 230 -13.32 -0.85 -0.66
CA GLU A 230 -14.69 -0.88 -1.18
C GLU A 230 -14.94 0.16 -2.28
N ALA A 231 -14.34 1.36 -2.16
CA ALA A 231 -14.50 2.44 -3.14
C ALA A 231 -13.73 2.17 -4.44
N PHE A 232 -12.64 1.40 -4.39
CA PHE A 232 -11.67 1.29 -5.48
C PHE A 232 -12.30 0.91 -6.84
N PRO A 233 -13.16 -0.11 -6.96
CA PRO A 233 -13.79 -0.44 -8.25
C PRO A 233 -14.61 0.71 -8.82
N ALA A 234 -15.36 1.42 -7.96
CA ALA A 234 -16.17 2.57 -8.38
C ALA A 234 -15.29 3.77 -8.80
N LEU A 235 -14.15 3.97 -8.16
CA LEU A 235 -13.17 5.00 -8.56
C LEU A 235 -12.60 4.71 -9.96
N VAL A 236 -12.22 3.48 -10.24
CA VAL A 236 -11.73 3.07 -11.58
C VAL A 236 -12.83 3.25 -12.64
N GLN A 237 -14.07 2.85 -12.34
CA GLN A 237 -15.21 3.05 -13.23
C GLN A 237 -15.50 4.53 -13.47
N LEU A 238 -15.43 5.37 -12.44
CA LEU A 238 -15.58 6.83 -12.53
C LEU A 238 -14.52 7.45 -13.46
N ILE A 239 -13.25 7.07 -13.31
CA ILE A 239 -12.15 7.54 -14.15
C ILE A 239 -12.43 7.19 -15.60
N ARG A 240 -12.70 5.92 -15.91
CA ARG A 240 -12.96 5.45 -17.27
C ARG A 240 -14.25 6.03 -17.86
N GLY A 241 -15.29 6.20 -17.05
CA GLY A 241 -16.55 6.84 -17.45
C GLY A 241 -16.41 8.31 -17.84
N ARG A 242 -15.27 8.94 -17.50
CA ARG A 242 -14.90 10.30 -17.93
C ARG A 242 -13.90 10.32 -19.09
N ASN A 243 -13.68 9.21 -19.76
CA ASN A 243 -12.66 9.01 -20.80
C ASN A 243 -11.24 9.31 -20.28
N LEU A 244 -10.97 9.00 -19.01
CA LEU A 244 -9.67 9.05 -18.37
C LEU A 244 -9.19 7.64 -18.07
N GLU A 245 -7.86 7.45 -17.89
CA GLU A 245 -7.27 6.15 -17.61
C GLU A 245 -6.44 6.18 -16.32
N PRO A 246 -6.59 5.14 -15.45
CA PRO A 246 -5.66 4.94 -14.36
C PRO A 246 -4.25 4.65 -14.89
N VAL A 247 -3.26 5.41 -14.44
CA VAL A 247 -1.87 5.26 -14.87
C VAL A 247 -0.93 5.25 -13.65
N LEU A 248 0.29 4.75 -13.82
CA LEU A 248 1.34 4.91 -12.82
C LEU A 248 1.77 6.38 -12.71
N ILE A 249 2.32 6.75 -11.56
CA ILE A 249 2.79 8.13 -11.36
C ILE A 249 3.85 8.53 -12.39
N GLY A 250 4.70 7.59 -12.81
CA GLY A 250 5.73 7.80 -13.83
C GLY A 250 5.18 8.24 -15.17
N ASP A 251 4.10 7.62 -15.61
CA ASP A 251 3.44 7.96 -16.88
C ASP A 251 2.75 9.32 -16.82
N LEU A 252 2.38 9.77 -15.60
CA LEU A 252 1.65 11.01 -15.40
C LEU A 252 2.56 12.23 -15.31
N VAL A 253 3.73 12.12 -14.67
CA VAL A 253 4.59 13.27 -14.36
C VAL A 253 5.85 13.38 -15.24
N GLY A 254 6.11 12.37 -16.05
CA GLY A 254 7.16 12.38 -17.09
C GLY A 254 8.57 12.60 -16.52
N VAL A 255 9.21 11.55 -15.98
CA VAL A 255 10.63 11.57 -15.53
C VAL A 255 11.35 10.36 -16.08
#